data_18a1c52ff99da640179af586bab2f2e2
#
_entry.id   18a1c52ff99da640179af586bab2f2e2
#
_cell.length_a   1.000
_cell.length_b   1.000
_cell.length_c   1.000
_cell.angle_alpha   90.00
_cell.angle_beta   90.00
_cell.angle_gamma   90.00
#
_symmetry.space_group_name_H-M   'P 1'
#
loop_
_entity.id
_entity.type
_entity.pdbx_description
1 polymer ?
#
loop_
_entity_poly.entity_id
_entity_poly.type
_entity_poly.pdbx_seq_one_letter_code
_entity_poly.pdbx_strand_id
1 'polypeptide(L)'
;MPPATPAPPSCSITLVTPPLSAATAPAFAPVFAEVLAAAKIASARVRFEPGADGDAKAIVAPLLKAALSADCALILDGDPRRAARLGADGAHVEGAGEALDEALDSLKPERIVGAGALKTRDDAMTAGEMGADYVMFGEPRGHAPPMALDLLLERVRWWAEIFETPCVAWAESIEAAGRLAAAGADFVAVDAAVWAAPSPADAVRALEAALAAAAAEAT
;
A
#
# COMPACT_ATOMS: atom_id res chain seq x y z
N MET A 1 3.06 -38.15 -11.66
CA MET A 1 3.32 -37.09 -10.67
C MET A 1 2.10 -36.19 -10.64
N PRO A 2 1.46 -35.95 -9.49
CA PRO A 2 0.45 -34.92 -9.41
C PRO A 2 1.08 -33.55 -9.72
N PRO A 3 0.37 -32.61 -10.33
CA PRO A 3 0.88 -31.27 -10.53
C PRO A 3 1.24 -30.65 -9.17
N ALA A 4 2.40 -30.03 -9.09
CA ALA A 4 2.79 -29.32 -7.88
C ALA A 4 1.73 -28.26 -7.58
N THR A 5 1.20 -28.26 -6.36
CA THR A 5 0.34 -27.17 -5.88
C THR A 5 1.11 -25.87 -6.06
N PRO A 6 0.56 -24.86 -6.74
CA PRO A 6 1.24 -23.57 -6.85
C PRO A 6 1.56 -23.08 -5.44
N ALA A 7 2.80 -22.62 -5.25
CA ALA A 7 3.18 -21.98 -3.99
C ALA A 7 2.20 -20.85 -3.68
N PRO A 8 1.77 -20.66 -2.43
CA PRO A 8 0.90 -19.56 -2.07
C PRO A 8 1.55 -18.24 -2.52
N PRO A 9 0.77 -17.29 -3.02
CA PRO A 9 1.31 -16.00 -3.44
C PRO A 9 2.08 -15.38 -2.26
N SER A 10 3.34 -15.04 -2.49
CA SER A 10 4.15 -14.41 -1.45
C SER A 10 3.62 -13.00 -1.19
N CYS A 11 3.30 -12.68 0.05
CA CYS A 11 2.90 -11.33 0.46
C CYS A 11 3.99 -10.31 0.09
N SER A 12 3.60 -9.18 -0.47
CA SER A 12 4.51 -8.14 -0.94
C SER A 12 4.44 -6.88 -0.06
N ILE A 13 5.47 -6.04 -0.16
CA ILE A 13 5.57 -4.81 0.63
C ILE A 13 4.97 -3.63 -0.16
N THR A 14 4.08 -2.90 0.51
CA THR A 14 3.64 -1.55 0.12
C THR A 14 4.17 -0.55 1.16
N LEU A 15 4.97 0.41 0.74
CA LEU A 15 5.39 1.50 1.62
C LEU A 15 4.35 2.63 1.58
N VAL A 16 4.07 3.25 2.73
CA VAL A 16 3.25 4.45 2.79
C VAL A 16 4.13 5.58 3.33
N THR A 17 4.31 6.66 2.56
CA THR A 17 5.16 7.77 2.99
C THR A 17 4.56 8.50 4.20
N PRO A 18 5.36 9.20 5.02
CA PRO A 18 4.80 10.26 5.85
C PRO A 18 4.09 11.28 4.94
N PRO A 19 3.16 12.10 5.49
CA PRO A 19 2.63 13.21 4.71
C PRO A 19 3.75 14.14 4.24
N LEU A 20 3.79 14.44 2.94
CA LEU A 20 4.86 15.22 2.31
C LEU A 20 4.37 16.57 1.82
N SER A 21 5.26 17.57 1.93
CA SER A 21 5.15 18.90 1.33
C SER A 21 6.36 19.19 0.43
N ALA A 22 6.34 20.28 -0.32
CA ALA A 22 7.49 20.72 -1.11
C ALA A 22 8.72 21.03 -0.22
N ALA A 23 8.52 21.33 1.05
CA ALA A 23 9.61 21.56 1.99
C ALA A 23 10.26 20.26 2.50
N THR A 24 9.48 19.21 2.72
CA THR A 24 9.95 17.93 3.30
C THR A 24 10.40 16.91 2.24
N ALA A 25 9.79 16.90 1.08
CA ALA A 25 10.07 15.95 0.01
C ALA A 25 11.55 15.89 -0.45
N PRO A 26 12.29 17.01 -0.57
CA PRO A 26 13.70 16.97 -0.98
C PRO A 26 14.60 16.22 0.01
N ALA A 27 14.33 16.32 1.31
CA ALA A 27 15.08 15.59 2.33
C ALA A 27 14.65 14.12 2.43
N PHE A 28 13.40 13.82 2.14
CA PHE A 28 12.85 12.46 2.17
C PHE A 28 13.30 11.63 0.96
N ALA A 29 13.41 12.21 -0.23
CA ALA A 29 13.67 11.48 -1.47
C ALA A 29 14.96 10.62 -1.46
N PRO A 30 16.11 11.06 -0.91
CA PRO A 30 17.30 10.20 -0.79
C PRO A 30 17.06 8.98 0.11
N VAL A 31 16.38 9.16 1.25
CA VAL A 31 16.05 8.07 2.17
C VAL A 31 15.08 7.08 1.52
N PHE A 32 14.10 7.59 0.80
CA PHE A 32 13.17 6.79 0.01
C PHE A 32 13.90 5.91 -1.01
N ALA A 33 14.83 6.50 -1.78
CA ALA A 33 15.62 5.77 -2.76
C ALA A 33 16.52 4.69 -2.12
N GLU A 34 17.10 4.97 -0.95
CA GLU A 34 17.89 4.00 -0.19
C GLU A 34 17.04 2.81 0.26
N VAL A 35 15.82 3.06 0.76
CA VAL A 35 14.89 2.01 1.19
C VAL A 35 14.45 1.15 0.01
N LEU A 36 14.13 1.75 -1.14
CA LEU A 36 13.77 1.01 -2.34
C LEU A 36 14.91 0.15 -2.89
N ALA A 37 16.17 0.55 -2.66
CA ALA A 37 17.34 -0.24 -3.06
C ALA A 37 17.66 -1.38 -2.06
N ALA A 38 17.09 -1.34 -0.85
CA ALA A 38 17.41 -2.27 0.23
C ALA A 38 16.60 -3.57 0.21
N ALA A 39 15.38 -3.57 -0.36
CA ALA A 39 14.48 -4.71 -0.43
C ALA A 39 13.57 -4.59 -1.66
N LYS A 40 12.89 -5.69 -2.03
CA LYS A 40 11.89 -5.67 -3.12
C LYS A 40 10.58 -5.06 -2.62
N ILE A 41 10.27 -3.86 -3.12
CA ILE A 41 9.05 -3.12 -2.80
C ILE A 41 8.11 -3.14 -4.01
N ALA A 42 6.91 -3.66 -3.83
CA ALA A 42 5.94 -3.74 -4.92
C ALA A 42 5.34 -2.37 -5.26
N SER A 43 5.01 -1.58 -4.24
CA SER A 43 4.45 -0.25 -4.43
C SER A 43 4.79 0.71 -3.29
N ALA A 44 4.73 1.99 -3.60
CA ALA A 44 4.84 3.07 -2.61
C ALA A 44 3.67 4.05 -2.79
N ARG A 45 2.92 4.27 -1.71
CA ARG A 45 1.81 5.20 -1.64
C ARG A 45 2.28 6.54 -1.07
N VAL A 46 2.10 7.61 -1.83
CA VAL A 46 2.51 8.97 -1.47
C VAL A 46 1.36 9.71 -0.83
N ARG A 47 1.52 10.10 0.43
CA ARG A 47 0.61 10.98 1.15
C ARG A 47 1.06 12.44 1.05
N PHE A 48 0.11 13.34 1.01
CA PHE A 48 0.35 14.79 0.93
C PHE A 48 -0.03 15.47 2.25
N GLU A 49 0.75 16.46 2.68
CA GLU A 49 0.32 17.35 3.75
C GLU A 49 -0.93 18.15 3.31
N PRO A 50 -1.83 18.50 4.24
CA PRO A 50 -2.98 19.35 3.91
C PRO A 50 -2.54 20.63 3.21
N GLY A 51 -3.15 20.94 2.05
CA GLY A 51 -2.82 22.14 1.27
C GLY A 51 -1.61 22.02 0.34
N ALA A 52 -0.93 20.88 0.29
CA ALA A 52 0.23 20.66 -0.59
C ALA A 52 -0.12 20.36 -2.07
N ASP A 53 -1.40 20.43 -2.45
CA ASP A 53 -1.88 20.08 -3.80
C ASP A 53 -1.23 20.92 -4.91
N GLY A 54 -0.94 22.20 -4.66
CA GLY A 54 -0.28 23.10 -5.61
C GLY A 54 1.16 22.70 -5.92
N ASP A 55 1.81 22.02 -4.99
CA ASP A 55 3.22 21.63 -5.04
C ASP A 55 3.43 20.16 -5.42
N ALA A 56 2.37 19.44 -5.74
CA ALA A 56 2.39 18.00 -5.97
C ALA A 56 3.47 17.57 -6.96
N LYS A 57 3.75 18.34 -8.01
CA LYS A 57 4.82 18.03 -8.97
C LYS A 57 6.22 18.04 -8.32
N ALA A 58 6.49 19.03 -7.44
CA ALA A 58 7.78 19.11 -6.74
C ALA A 58 7.96 17.97 -5.74
N ILE A 59 6.86 17.52 -5.13
CA ILE A 59 6.85 16.39 -4.19
C ILE A 59 7.07 15.07 -4.93
N VAL A 60 6.32 14.83 -6.00
CA VAL A 60 6.25 13.52 -6.68
C VAL A 60 7.45 13.26 -7.58
N ALA A 61 7.97 14.27 -8.29
CA ALA A 61 9.00 14.06 -9.31
C ALA A 61 10.27 13.33 -8.81
N PRO A 62 10.87 13.66 -7.65
CA PRO A 62 12.03 12.94 -7.15
C PRO A 62 11.70 11.51 -6.71
N LEU A 63 10.49 11.26 -6.17
CA LEU A 63 10.04 9.95 -5.75
C LEU A 63 9.73 9.04 -6.95
N LEU A 64 9.09 9.60 -7.97
CA LEU A 64 8.78 8.87 -9.22
C LEU A 64 10.05 8.37 -9.90
N LYS A 65 11.11 9.20 -9.93
CA LYS A 65 12.40 8.79 -10.48
C LYS A 65 13.01 7.61 -9.70
N ALA A 66 12.94 7.65 -8.37
CA ALA A 66 13.46 6.57 -7.53
C ALA A 66 12.63 5.29 -7.68
N ALA A 67 11.30 5.40 -7.66
CA ALA A 67 10.36 4.30 -7.83
C ALA A 67 10.55 3.59 -9.18
N LEU A 68 10.64 4.34 -10.26
CA LEU A 68 10.90 3.82 -11.61
C LEU A 68 12.23 3.05 -11.68
N SER A 69 13.28 3.54 -11.00
CA SER A 69 14.60 2.88 -11.00
C SER A 69 14.60 1.56 -10.20
N ALA A 70 13.63 1.38 -9.29
CA ALA A 70 13.51 0.21 -8.42
C ALA A 70 12.38 -0.75 -8.84
N ASP A 71 11.72 -0.52 -9.97
CA ASP A 71 10.54 -1.27 -10.42
C ASP A 71 9.42 -1.31 -9.34
N CYS A 72 9.19 -0.16 -8.70
CA CYS A 72 8.22 0.04 -7.64
C CYS A 72 7.07 0.92 -8.15
N ALA A 73 5.83 0.45 -8.08
CA ALA A 73 4.68 1.23 -8.49
C ALA A 73 4.45 2.43 -7.55
N LEU A 74 4.31 3.63 -8.09
CA LEU A 74 4.04 4.83 -7.31
C LEU A 74 2.55 5.20 -7.34
N ILE A 75 1.89 5.12 -6.21
CA ILE A 75 0.46 5.38 -6.02
C ILE A 75 0.29 6.72 -5.30
N LEU A 76 -0.58 7.59 -5.78
CA LEU A 76 -0.86 8.86 -5.12
C LEU A 76 -2.18 8.83 -4.34
N ASP A 77 -2.18 9.41 -3.14
CA ASP A 77 -3.42 9.59 -2.38
C ASP A 77 -4.34 10.63 -3.02
N GLY A 78 -5.63 10.32 -3.03
CA GLY A 78 -6.71 11.25 -3.36
C GLY A 78 -6.91 11.42 -4.87
N ASP A 79 -6.68 12.60 -5.41
CA ASP A 79 -7.08 13.02 -6.76
C ASP A 79 -6.51 12.14 -7.90
N PRO A 80 -7.35 11.35 -8.61
CA PRO A 80 -6.92 10.46 -9.69
C PRO A 80 -6.38 11.26 -10.91
N ARG A 81 -6.90 12.44 -11.15
CA ARG A 81 -6.43 13.30 -12.25
C ARG A 81 -5.01 13.80 -11.98
N ARG A 82 -4.67 14.02 -10.70
CA ARG A 82 -3.30 14.36 -10.29
C ARG A 82 -2.35 13.20 -10.57
N ALA A 83 -2.72 11.97 -10.24
CA ALA A 83 -1.93 10.79 -10.54
C ALA A 83 -1.64 10.67 -12.03
N ALA A 84 -2.67 10.79 -12.87
CA ALA A 84 -2.52 10.78 -14.33
C ALA A 84 -1.59 11.89 -14.86
N ARG A 85 -1.78 13.14 -14.42
CA ARG A 85 -0.95 14.29 -14.86
C ARG A 85 0.52 14.19 -14.48
N LEU A 86 0.81 13.59 -13.32
CA LEU A 86 2.18 13.46 -12.80
C LEU A 86 2.88 12.18 -13.26
N GLY A 87 2.19 11.30 -13.98
CA GLY A 87 2.75 10.06 -14.50
C GLY A 87 2.95 8.98 -13.42
N ALA A 88 2.19 9.04 -12.32
CA ALA A 88 2.16 7.99 -11.32
C ALA A 88 1.42 6.75 -11.85
N ASP A 89 1.70 5.60 -11.26
CA ASP A 89 1.14 4.31 -11.69
C ASP A 89 -0.31 4.13 -11.25
N GLY A 90 -0.80 4.93 -10.29
CA GLY A 90 -2.17 4.85 -9.84
C GLY A 90 -2.55 5.85 -8.79
N ALA A 91 -3.80 5.71 -8.29
CA ALA A 91 -4.32 6.47 -7.18
C ALA A 91 -4.93 5.56 -6.11
N HIS A 92 -4.89 6.02 -4.87
CA HIS A 92 -5.58 5.43 -3.74
C HIS A 92 -6.65 6.40 -3.25
N VAL A 93 -7.90 5.94 -3.22
CA VAL A 93 -9.05 6.76 -2.82
C VAL A 93 -9.75 6.19 -1.59
N GLU A 94 -10.52 7.01 -0.90
CA GLU A 94 -11.23 6.62 0.31
C GLU A 94 -12.69 6.22 0.01
N GLY A 95 -13.11 5.08 0.55
CA GLY A 95 -14.47 4.55 0.46
C GLY A 95 -14.78 3.84 -0.85
N ALA A 96 -16.03 3.35 -0.95
CA ALA A 96 -16.58 2.63 -2.09
C ALA A 96 -17.73 3.43 -2.73
N GLY A 97 -17.53 4.72 -2.95
CA GLY A 97 -18.53 5.63 -3.50
C GLY A 97 -18.01 6.45 -4.67
N GLU A 98 -18.52 7.68 -4.80
CA GLU A 98 -18.25 8.60 -5.90
C GLU A 98 -16.76 8.80 -6.20
N ALA A 99 -15.91 8.88 -5.15
CA ALA A 99 -14.47 9.03 -5.33
C ALA A 99 -13.82 7.81 -6.02
N LEU A 100 -14.30 6.60 -5.71
CA LEU A 100 -13.84 5.39 -6.38
C LEU A 100 -14.33 5.33 -7.82
N ASP A 101 -15.58 5.67 -8.07
CA ASP A 101 -16.17 5.72 -9.41
C ASP A 101 -15.41 6.69 -10.33
N GLU A 102 -15.15 7.92 -9.85
CA GLU A 102 -14.34 8.91 -10.58
C GLU A 102 -12.90 8.42 -10.85
N ALA A 103 -12.30 7.71 -9.89
CA ALA A 103 -10.96 7.17 -10.05
C ALA A 103 -10.92 6.06 -11.11
N LEU A 104 -11.89 5.17 -11.10
CA LEU A 104 -12.02 4.10 -12.09
C LEU A 104 -12.24 4.68 -13.49
N ASP A 105 -13.15 5.64 -13.65
CA ASP A 105 -13.41 6.30 -14.93
C ASP A 105 -12.17 7.03 -15.48
N SER A 106 -11.37 7.62 -14.59
CA SER A 106 -10.23 8.46 -14.99
C SER A 106 -8.95 7.66 -15.27
N LEU A 107 -8.77 6.50 -14.64
CA LEU A 107 -7.49 5.80 -14.61
C LEU A 107 -7.50 4.42 -15.28
N LYS A 108 -8.66 3.75 -15.34
CA LYS A 108 -8.72 2.42 -15.96
C LYS A 108 -8.77 2.52 -17.48
N PRO A 109 -8.22 1.52 -18.20
CA PRO A 109 -7.52 0.33 -17.67
C PRO A 109 -6.00 0.53 -17.46
N GLU A 110 -5.46 1.72 -17.73
CA GLU A 110 -4.00 1.95 -17.83
C GLU A 110 -3.31 2.08 -16.48
N ARG A 111 -4.04 2.38 -15.39
CA ARG A 111 -3.47 2.68 -14.08
C ARG A 111 -4.20 1.98 -12.95
N ILE A 112 -3.48 1.80 -11.85
CA ILE A 112 -3.95 1.16 -10.63
C ILE A 112 -4.92 2.08 -9.88
N VAL A 113 -6.04 1.50 -9.43
CA VAL A 113 -7.01 2.17 -8.56
C VAL A 113 -7.21 1.34 -7.29
N GLY A 114 -6.78 1.88 -6.15
CA GLY A 114 -6.98 1.24 -4.86
C GLY A 114 -8.03 1.94 -4.01
N ALA A 115 -8.77 1.18 -3.21
CA ALA A 115 -9.77 1.69 -2.29
C ALA A 115 -9.39 1.39 -0.83
N GLY A 116 -9.36 2.44 0.01
CA GLY A 116 -9.14 2.32 1.44
C GLY A 116 -10.25 2.96 2.25
N ALA A 117 -10.00 3.15 3.55
CA ALA A 117 -11.00 3.72 4.46
C ALA A 117 -12.36 3.00 4.44
N LEU A 118 -12.38 1.70 4.12
CA LEU A 118 -13.56 0.85 4.04
C LEU A 118 -14.02 0.49 5.46
N LYS A 119 -15.21 0.98 5.86
CA LYS A 119 -15.71 0.88 7.24
C LYS A 119 -16.27 -0.50 7.54
N THR A 120 -16.97 -1.07 6.56
CA THR A 120 -17.70 -2.34 6.70
C THR A 120 -17.15 -3.39 5.73
N ARG A 121 -17.57 -4.63 5.90
CA ARG A 121 -17.35 -5.69 4.91
C ARG A 121 -18.07 -5.38 3.61
N ASP A 122 -19.26 -4.80 3.69
CA ASP A 122 -20.08 -4.41 2.56
C ASP A 122 -19.39 -3.32 1.70
N ASP A 123 -18.78 -2.30 2.35
CA ASP A 123 -17.97 -1.30 1.61
C ASP A 123 -16.82 -1.98 0.83
N ALA A 124 -16.16 -2.97 1.44
CA ALA A 124 -15.07 -3.67 0.79
C ALA A 124 -15.55 -4.52 -0.41
N MET A 125 -16.66 -5.22 -0.24
CA MET A 125 -17.30 -5.98 -1.32
C MET A 125 -17.69 -5.06 -2.48
N THR A 126 -18.34 -3.95 -2.16
CA THR A 126 -18.72 -2.93 -3.15
C THR A 126 -17.52 -2.40 -3.92
N ALA A 127 -16.41 -2.08 -3.22
CA ALA A 127 -15.19 -1.61 -3.88
C ALA A 127 -14.60 -2.65 -4.85
N GLY A 128 -14.58 -3.92 -4.45
CA GLY A 128 -14.14 -5.03 -5.31
C GLY A 128 -15.06 -5.22 -6.52
N GLU A 129 -16.36 -5.20 -6.32
CA GLU A 129 -17.38 -5.32 -7.39
C GLU A 129 -17.33 -4.16 -8.38
N MET A 130 -17.03 -2.94 -7.93
CA MET A 130 -16.82 -1.78 -8.79
C MET A 130 -15.56 -1.90 -9.65
N GLY A 131 -14.61 -2.78 -9.32
CA GLY A 131 -13.40 -3.03 -10.10
C GLY A 131 -12.14 -2.35 -9.57
N ALA A 132 -12.07 -2.07 -8.27
CA ALA A 132 -10.82 -1.66 -7.64
C ALA A 132 -9.73 -2.75 -7.81
N ASP A 133 -8.49 -2.35 -8.10
CA ASP A 133 -7.37 -3.30 -8.23
C ASP A 133 -6.91 -3.87 -6.90
N TYR A 134 -7.19 -3.18 -5.81
CA TYR A 134 -7.00 -3.67 -4.44
C TYR A 134 -7.92 -2.96 -3.45
N VAL A 135 -8.20 -3.63 -2.35
CA VAL A 135 -8.84 -3.05 -1.17
C VAL A 135 -7.84 -2.95 -0.03
N MET A 136 -7.94 -1.90 0.81
CA MET A 136 -7.04 -1.72 1.94
C MET A 136 -7.78 -1.76 3.27
N PHE A 137 -7.24 -2.54 4.22
CA PHE A 137 -7.79 -2.72 5.57
C PHE A 137 -6.85 -2.22 6.66
N GLY A 138 -7.44 -1.70 7.75
CA GLY A 138 -6.73 -1.35 8.97
C GLY A 138 -6.06 0.02 8.97
N GLU A 139 -6.09 0.74 7.87
CA GLU A 139 -5.49 2.07 7.74
C GLU A 139 -6.04 3.04 8.81
N PRO A 140 -5.15 3.78 9.51
CA PRO A 140 -5.58 4.81 10.47
C PRO A 140 -6.29 5.96 9.75
N ARG A 141 -7.38 6.46 10.36
CA ARG A 141 -8.22 7.52 9.80
C ARG A 141 -8.15 8.76 10.66
N GLY A 142 -7.58 9.82 10.13
CA GLY A 142 -7.44 11.07 10.84
C GLY A 142 -6.77 10.85 12.21
N HIS A 143 -7.49 11.15 13.29
CA HIS A 143 -7.02 10.91 14.66
C HIS A 143 -7.56 9.62 15.30
N ALA A 144 -8.31 8.82 14.55
CA ALA A 144 -8.79 7.54 15.08
C ALA A 144 -7.64 6.54 15.20
N PRO A 145 -7.63 5.71 16.27
CA PRO A 145 -6.65 4.64 16.37
C PRO A 145 -6.83 3.66 15.20
N PRO A 146 -5.76 3.00 14.75
CA PRO A 146 -5.86 1.94 13.76
C PRO A 146 -6.75 0.80 14.28
N MET A 147 -7.20 -0.04 13.36
CA MET A 147 -7.99 -1.22 13.71
C MET A 147 -7.15 -2.16 14.57
N ALA A 148 -7.73 -2.69 15.67
CA ALA A 148 -7.06 -3.67 16.49
C ALA A 148 -6.60 -4.88 15.66
N LEU A 149 -5.37 -5.34 15.89
CA LEU A 149 -4.73 -6.36 15.07
C LEU A 149 -5.57 -7.65 14.92
N ASP A 150 -6.21 -8.11 16.00
CA ASP A 150 -7.01 -9.34 15.93
C ASP A 150 -8.24 -9.20 15.02
N LEU A 151 -8.89 -8.03 15.03
CA LEU A 151 -9.99 -7.72 14.11
C LEU A 151 -9.50 -7.58 12.66
N LEU A 152 -8.31 -7.03 12.48
CA LEU A 152 -7.71 -6.91 11.16
C LEU A 152 -7.32 -8.28 10.59
N LEU A 153 -6.75 -9.16 11.41
CA LEU A 153 -6.43 -10.55 11.04
C LEU A 153 -7.70 -11.33 10.63
N GLU A 154 -8.80 -11.17 11.39
CA GLU A 154 -10.09 -11.77 11.03
C GLU A 154 -10.60 -11.26 9.69
N ARG A 155 -10.49 -9.95 9.43
CA ARG A 155 -10.95 -9.33 8.17
C ARG A 155 -10.11 -9.77 6.98
N VAL A 156 -8.79 -9.85 7.14
CA VAL A 156 -7.88 -10.32 6.09
C VAL A 156 -8.17 -11.78 5.73
N ARG A 157 -8.28 -12.68 6.73
CA ARG A 157 -8.62 -14.09 6.48
C ARG A 157 -9.94 -14.23 5.73
N TRP A 158 -10.98 -13.54 6.22
CA TRP A 158 -12.28 -13.56 5.56
C TRP A 158 -12.21 -13.11 4.11
N TRP A 159 -11.43 -12.05 3.80
CA TRP A 159 -11.28 -11.56 2.44
C TRP A 159 -10.52 -12.56 1.56
N ALA A 160 -9.37 -13.03 2.02
CA ALA A 160 -8.51 -13.95 1.30
C ALA A 160 -9.18 -15.30 0.97
N GLU A 161 -10.16 -15.74 1.78
CA GLU A 161 -10.90 -16.98 1.52
C GLU A 161 -12.00 -16.83 0.45
N ILE A 162 -12.49 -15.62 0.19
CA ILE A 162 -13.72 -15.43 -0.59
C ILE A 162 -13.48 -14.62 -1.87
N PHE A 163 -12.53 -13.68 -1.86
CA PHE A 163 -12.37 -12.70 -2.94
C PHE A 163 -11.04 -12.87 -3.68
N GLU A 164 -11.09 -12.64 -5.01
CA GLU A 164 -9.89 -12.64 -5.86
C GLU A 164 -9.20 -11.27 -5.90
N THR A 165 -9.94 -10.19 -5.60
CA THR A 165 -9.38 -8.83 -5.54
C THR A 165 -8.33 -8.77 -4.43
N PRO A 166 -7.07 -8.40 -4.74
CA PRO A 166 -6.00 -8.34 -3.74
C PRO A 166 -6.33 -7.45 -2.55
N CYS A 167 -5.89 -7.86 -1.35
CA CYS A 167 -5.99 -7.01 -0.17
C CYS A 167 -4.64 -6.53 0.33
N VAL A 168 -4.61 -5.25 0.73
CA VAL A 168 -3.51 -4.60 1.42
C VAL A 168 -3.87 -4.48 2.89
N ALA A 169 -3.05 -5.01 3.79
CA ALA A 169 -3.27 -4.92 5.23
C ALA A 169 -2.29 -3.93 5.89
N TRP A 170 -2.82 -2.97 6.67
CA TRP A 170 -1.99 -2.02 7.41
C TRP A 170 -1.28 -2.70 8.58
N ALA A 171 0.04 -2.56 8.64
CA ALA A 171 0.85 -3.12 9.72
C ALA A 171 1.57 -2.02 10.50
N GLU A 172 1.30 -1.94 11.81
CA GLU A 172 1.94 -0.97 12.71
C GLU A 172 3.36 -1.39 13.12
N SER A 173 3.72 -2.67 12.90
CA SER A 173 5.03 -3.21 13.21
C SER A 173 5.42 -4.33 12.24
N ILE A 174 6.71 -4.67 12.20
CA ILE A 174 7.24 -5.78 11.41
C ILE A 174 6.62 -7.12 11.86
N GLU A 175 6.42 -7.30 13.17
CA GLU A 175 5.74 -8.49 13.71
C GLU A 175 4.30 -8.60 13.21
N ALA A 176 3.54 -7.49 13.28
CA ALA A 176 2.17 -7.45 12.76
C ALA A 176 2.13 -7.76 11.25
N ALA A 177 3.09 -7.27 10.48
CA ALA A 177 3.20 -7.55 9.04
C ALA A 177 3.35 -9.05 8.76
N GLY A 178 4.23 -9.76 9.49
CA GLY A 178 4.36 -11.21 9.36
C GLY A 178 3.06 -11.96 9.67
N ARG A 179 2.35 -11.56 10.74
CA ARG A 179 1.06 -12.16 11.10
C ARG A 179 -0.03 -11.90 10.05
N LEU A 180 -0.07 -10.71 9.45
CA LEU A 180 -1.01 -10.35 8.39
C LEU A 180 -0.70 -11.11 7.09
N ALA A 181 0.56 -11.28 6.74
CA ALA A 181 0.98 -12.12 5.62
C ALA A 181 0.54 -13.57 5.83
N ALA A 182 0.77 -14.15 7.01
CA ALA A 182 0.32 -15.49 7.37
C ALA A 182 -1.22 -15.62 7.39
N ALA A 183 -1.96 -14.52 7.56
CA ALA A 183 -3.42 -14.48 7.49
C ALA A 183 -3.96 -14.40 6.05
N GLY A 184 -3.11 -14.28 5.03
CA GLY A 184 -3.47 -14.27 3.62
C GLY A 184 -3.52 -12.86 2.98
N ALA A 185 -2.90 -11.83 3.60
CA ALA A 185 -2.75 -10.55 2.94
C ALA A 185 -1.85 -10.68 1.70
N ASP A 186 -2.28 -10.14 0.56
CA ASP A 186 -1.47 -10.08 -0.65
C ASP A 186 -0.36 -9.05 -0.53
N PHE A 187 -0.65 -7.97 0.18
CA PHE A 187 0.31 -6.91 0.49
C PHE A 187 0.19 -6.47 1.94
N VAL A 188 1.32 -6.08 2.54
CA VAL A 188 1.33 -5.36 3.81
C VAL A 188 1.77 -3.92 3.58
N ALA A 189 1.01 -2.98 4.13
CA ALA A 189 1.33 -1.56 4.09
C ALA A 189 1.96 -1.12 5.40
N VAL A 190 3.12 -0.46 5.33
CA VAL A 190 3.86 0.06 6.48
C VAL A 190 4.25 1.52 6.28
N ASP A 191 4.28 2.29 7.36
CA ASP A 191 4.80 3.66 7.37
C ASP A 191 5.84 3.85 8.50
N ALA A 192 5.42 4.25 9.68
CA ALA A 192 6.29 4.56 10.80
C ALA A 192 7.20 3.39 11.23
N ALA A 193 6.76 2.15 11.02
CA ALA A 193 7.56 0.96 11.29
C ALA A 193 8.88 0.94 10.49
N VAL A 194 8.89 1.60 9.32
CA VAL A 194 10.07 1.78 8.47
C VAL A 194 10.65 3.17 8.67
N TRP A 195 9.86 4.23 8.48
CA TRP A 195 10.39 5.60 8.39
C TRP A 195 10.86 6.18 9.71
N ALA A 196 10.32 5.73 10.85
CA ALA A 196 10.77 6.16 12.19
C ALA A 196 11.87 5.27 12.78
N ALA A 197 12.30 4.23 12.07
CA ALA A 197 13.40 3.38 12.51
C ALA A 197 14.75 4.12 12.44
N PRO A 198 15.71 3.80 13.31
CA PRO A 198 17.07 4.37 13.25
C PRO A 198 17.76 4.14 11.90
N SER A 199 17.47 3.05 11.22
CA SER A 199 17.88 2.72 9.86
C SER A 199 16.67 2.22 9.07
N PRO A 200 16.01 3.06 8.27
CA PRO A 200 14.88 2.64 7.44
C PRO A 200 15.21 1.51 6.45
N ALA A 201 16.43 1.50 5.92
CA ALA A 201 16.91 0.43 5.04
C ALA A 201 17.04 -0.92 5.75
N ASP A 202 17.48 -0.94 7.02
CA ASP A 202 17.54 -2.19 7.79
C ASP A 202 16.14 -2.63 8.23
N ALA A 203 15.26 -1.70 8.56
CA ALA A 203 13.87 -1.99 8.90
C ALA A 203 13.12 -2.66 7.74
N VAL A 204 13.31 -2.17 6.49
CA VAL A 204 12.66 -2.80 5.33
C VAL A 204 13.23 -4.17 5.00
N ARG A 205 14.54 -4.41 5.20
CA ARG A 205 15.14 -5.76 5.09
C ARG A 205 14.57 -6.72 6.14
N ALA A 206 14.41 -6.25 7.38
CA ALA A 206 13.78 -7.05 8.43
C ALA A 206 12.32 -7.37 8.11
N LEU A 207 11.58 -6.43 7.51
CA LEU A 207 10.22 -6.65 7.04
C LEU A 207 10.18 -7.72 5.95
N GLU A 208 11.02 -7.61 4.91
CA GLU A 208 11.11 -8.61 3.84
C GLU A 208 11.40 -10.02 4.39
N ALA A 209 12.34 -10.12 5.34
CA ALA A 209 12.65 -11.38 6.02
C ALA A 209 11.46 -11.94 6.81
N ALA A 210 10.70 -11.09 7.49
CA ALA A 210 9.50 -11.52 8.23
C ALA A 210 8.39 -12.05 7.30
N LEU A 211 8.19 -11.43 6.13
CA LEU A 211 7.25 -11.92 5.13
C LEU A 211 7.68 -13.25 4.52
N ALA A 212 8.98 -13.40 4.24
CA ALA A 212 9.53 -14.67 3.74
C ALA A 212 9.38 -15.81 4.76
N ALA A 213 9.58 -15.53 6.05
CA ALA A 213 9.35 -16.51 7.12
C ALA A 213 7.88 -16.93 7.21
N ALA A 214 6.94 -15.97 7.15
CA ALA A 214 5.50 -16.26 7.14
C ALA A 214 5.08 -17.14 5.96
N ALA A 215 5.64 -16.91 4.77
CA ALA A 215 5.37 -17.74 3.59
C ALA A 215 5.89 -19.17 3.75
N ALA A 216 7.04 -19.35 4.42
CA ALA A 216 7.62 -20.68 4.66
C ALA A 216 6.82 -21.51 5.68
N GLU A 217 6.17 -20.87 6.66
CA GLU A 217 5.32 -21.54 7.65
C GLU A 217 3.95 -21.97 7.09
N ALA A 218 3.50 -21.33 5.99
CA ALA A 218 2.22 -21.63 5.33
C ALA A 218 2.29 -22.82 4.35
N THR A 219 3.49 -23.37 4.08
CA THR A 219 3.75 -24.47 3.13
C THR A 219 3.89 -25.82 3.83
#